data_a4ce716436eca8dca1703df675e24161
#
_entry.id   a4ce716436eca8dca1703df675e24161
#
_cell.length_a   1.000
_cell.length_b   1.000
_cell.length_c   1.000
_cell.angle_alpha   90.00
_cell.angle_beta   90.00
_cell.angle_gamma   90.00
#
_symmetry.space_group_name_H-M   'P 1'
#
loop_
_entity.id
_entity.type
_entity.pdbx_description
1 polymer ?
#
loop_
_entity_poly.entity_id
_entity_poly.type
_entity_poly.pdbx_seq_one_letter_code
_entity_poly.pdbx_strand_id
1 'polypeptide(L)'
;PQDRLATGQRTQQILDELSKQITDVDLGPKDGLVGPLADAYDRFDEQLVALRSSVDRALVGVTGVNQFLTGPSRYLVLASNNAEMRAGSGMYLQAGELSVTQGSFSMSELQPTALMKLRSPGTTLDPDVAALWDWLQPDREWRNINATPRFDQSARMAADMWAASGHEPVDGVLAMDVVGLQQLLQLVGPVQVADADGTVTTIDADNALHQLLLQQYI
;
A
#
# COMPACT_ATOMS: atom_id res chain seq x y z
N PRO A 1 18.12 -9.37 1.59
CA PRO A 1 16.69 -9.74 1.71
C PRO A 1 16.38 -10.43 3.03
N GLN A 2 17.12 -11.48 3.40
CA GLN A 2 16.91 -12.22 4.67
C GLN A 2 17.02 -11.33 5.91
N ASP A 3 17.85 -10.29 5.89
CA ASP A 3 18.00 -9.34 7.00
C ASP A 3 16.71 -8.54 7.26
N ARG A 4 15.92 -8.23 6.24
CA ARG A 4 14.66 -7.48 6.41
C ARG A 4 13.62 -8.30 7.15
N LEU A 5 13.45 -9.56 6.74
CA LEU A 5 12.51 -10.47 7.40
C LEU A 5 12.96 -10.78 8.85
N ALA A 6 14.26 -11.05 9.05
CA ALA A 6 14.81 -11.27 10.37
C ALA A 6 14.63 -10.04 11.29
N THR A 7 14.82 -8.83 10.78
CA THR A 7 14.57 -7.59 11.52
C THR A 7 13.10 -7.45 11.90
N GLY A 8 12.18 -7.68 10.97
CA GLY A 8 10.74 -7.64 11.23
C GLY A 8 10.31 -8.66 12.30
N GLN A 9 10.78 -9.90 12.21
CA GLN A 9 10.52 -10.95 13.18
C GLN A 9 11.06 -10.61 14.58
N ARG A 10 12.28 -10.07 14.63
CA ARG A 10 12.88 -9.62 15.91
C ARG A 10 12.10 -8.46 16.52
N THR A 11 11.67 -7.50 15.70
CA THR A 11 10.83 -6.39 16.17
C THR A 11 9.51 -6.90 16.73
N GLN A 12 8.88 -7.84 16.07
CA GLN A 12 7.65 -8.47 16.56
C GLN A 12 7.86 -9.14 17.90
N GLN A 13 8.94 -9.94 18.07
CA GLN A 13 9.27 -10.59 19.34
C GLN A 13 9.46 -9.59 20.47
N ILE A 14 10.14 -8.46 20.23
CA ILE A 14 10.34 -7.41 21.23
C ILE A 14 8.98 -6.78 21.62
N LEU A 15 8.12 -6.50 20.65
CA LEU A 15 6.79 -5.93 20.92
C LEU A 15 5.87 -6.91 21.64
N ASP A 16 5.93 -8.20 21.31
CA ASP A 16 5.19 -9.26 22.02
C ASP A 16 5.61 -9.36 23.49
N GLU A 17 6.91 -9.31 23.74
CA GLU A 17 7.46 -9.32 25.11
C GLU A 17 7.06 -8.05 25.87
N LEU A 18 7.17 -6.88 25.23
CA LEU A 18 6.77 -5.61 25.83
C LEU A 18 5.27 -5.60 26.14
N SER A 19 4.42 -6.12 25.24
CA SER A 19 2.97 -6.22 25.45
C SER A 19 2.66 -7.06 26.69
N LYS A 20 3.34 -8.20 26.87
CA LYS A 20 3.19 -9.04 28.08
C LYS A 20 3.57 -8.28 29.33
N GLN A 21 4.77 -7.68 29.36
CA GLN A 21 5.26 -6.95 30.53
C GLN A 21 4.33 -5.78 30.92
N ILE A 22 3.79 -5.05 29.94
CA ILE A 22 2.86 -3.96 30.20
C ILE A 22 1.50 -4.49 30.70
N THR A 23 1.06 -5.64 30.20
CA THR A 23 -0.20 -6.26 30.62
C THR A 23 -0.12 -6.73 32.07
N ASP A 24 1.04 -7.23 32.49
CA ASP A 24 1.29 -7.73 33.85
C ASP A 24 1.45 -6.61 34.88
N VAL A 25 1.52 -5.34 34.45
CA VAL A 25 1.58 -4.20 35.40
C VAL A 25 0.23 -4.06 36.10
N ASP A 26 0.21 -4.37 37.39
CA ASP A 26 -0.92 -4.15 38.28
C ASP A 26 -0.57 -3.02 39.27
N LEU A 27 -1.34 -1.94 39.21
CA LEU A 27 -1.18 -0.80 40.13
C LEU A 27 -1.83 -1.01 41.48
N GLY A 28 -2.55 -2.12 41.65
CA GLY A 28 -3.34 -2.35 42.85
C GLY A 28 -4.55 -1.41 42.97
N PRO A 29 -5.28 -1.46 44.10
CA PRO A 29 -6.45 -0.65 44.32
C PRO A 29 -6.10 0.82 44.58
N LYS A 30 -6.86 1.72 43.99
CA LYS A 30 -6.74 3.17 44.24
C LYS A 30 -7.29 3.59 45.60
N ASP A 31 -8.17 2.78 46.18
CA ASP A 31 -8.91 3.08 47.41
C ASP A 31 -7.94 3.31 48.59
N GLY A 32 -8.14 4.42 49.30
CA GLY A 32 -7.30 4.82 50.45
C GLY A 32 -6.06 5.64 50.13
N LEU A 33 -5.80 5.95 48.85
CA LEU A 33 -4.71 6.84 48.44
C LEU A 33 -5.04 8.30 48.86
N VAL A 34 -4.09 9.05 49.40
CA VAL A 34 -4.20 10.48 49.63
C VAL A 34 -4.14 11.23 48.28
N GLY A 35 -4.75 12.43 48.22
CA GLY A 35 -4.96 13.19 46.99
C GLY A 35 -3.78 13.20 46.01
N PRO A 36 -2.56 13.64 46.41
CA PRO A 36 -1.43 13.64 45.47
C PRO A 36 -1.03 12.27 44.90
N LEU A 37 -1.24 11.20 45.67
CA LEU A 37 -0.98 9.81 45.22
C LEU A 37 -2.09 9.29 44.32
N ALA A 38 -3.35 9.68 44.61
CA ALA A 38 -4.48 9.36 43.75
C ALA A 38 -4.35 10.04 42.38
N ASP A 39 -3.91 11.31 42.33
CA ASP A 39 -3.64 12.04 41.08
C ASP A 39 -2.44 11.41 40.28
N ALA A 40 -1.44 10.94 41.00
CA ALA A 40 -0.30 10.25 40.36
C ALA A 40 -0.73 8.89 39.79
N TYR A 41 -1.56 8.15 40.51
CA TYR A 41 -2.14 6.89 40.07
C TYR A 41 -2.94 7.09 38.77
N ASP A 42 -3.84 8.05 38.73
CA ASP A 42 -4.66 8.32 37.53
C ASP A 42 -3.79 8.66 36.32
N ARG A 43 -2.80 9.54 36.48
CA ARG A 43 -1.88 9.89 35.40
C ARG A 43 -1.09 8.69 34.89
N PHE A 44 -0.65 7.81 35.80
CA PHE A 44 0.09 6.61 35.40
C PHE A 44 -0.82 5.62 34.69
N ASP A 45 -2.03 5.41 35.19
CA ASP A 45 -3.03 4.52 34.54
C ASP A 45 -3.38 5.00 33.14
N GLU A 46 -3.64 6.30 32.95
CA GLU A 46 -3.85 6.91 31.63
C GLU A 46 -2.67 6.66 30.67
N GLN A 47 -1.45 6.85 31.17
CA GLN A 47 -0.24 6.60 30.35
C GLN A 47 -0.07 5.13 30.02
N LEU A 48 -0.39 4.24 30.93
CA LEU A 48 -0.32 2.78 30.75
C LEU A 48 -1.33 2.32 29.69
N VAL A 49 -2.56 2.84 29.74
CA VAL A 49 -3.61 2.58 28.71
C VAL A 49 -3.15 3.07 27.33
N ALA A 50 -2.61 4.30 27.28
CA ALA A 50 -2.09 4.86 26.03
C ALA A 50 -0.92 4.04 25.46
N LEU A 51 -0.02 3.58 26.33
CA LEU A 51 1.11 2.73 25.94
C LEU A 51 0.64 1.36 25.43
N ARG A 52 -0.28 0.69 26.12
CA ARG A 52 -0.90 -0.57 25.67
C ARG A 52 -1.47 -0.42 24.27
N SER A 53 -2.31 0.60 24.06
CA SER A 53 -2.91 0.89 22.75
C SER A 53 -1.86 1.16 21.65
N SER A 54 -0.74 1.77 21.99
CA SER A 54 0.34 2.04 21.04
C SER A 54 1.12 0.79 20.67
N VAL A 55 1.39 -0.08 21.64
CA VAL A 55 2.06 -1.37 21.43
C VAL A 55 1.16 -2.30 20.59
N ASP A 56 -0.14 -2.35 20.86
CA ASP A 56 -1.09 -3.16 20.09
C ASP A 56 -1.13 -2.72 18.63
N ARG A 57 -1.19 -1.40 18.37
CA ARG A 57 -1.11 -0.88 16.99
C ARG A 57 0.21 -1.22 16.31
N ALA A 58 1.32 -1.13 17.04
CA ALA A 58 2.64 -1.50 16.52
C ALA A 58 2.72 -2.99 16.18
N LEU A 59 2.15 -3.87 17.02
CA LEU A 59 2.06 -5.31 16.78
C LEU A 59 1.26 -5.63 15.52
N VAL A 60 0.09 -5.01 15.35
CA VAL A 60 -0.71 -5.17 14.13
C VAL A 60 0.11 -4.75 12.90
N GLY A 61 0.79 -3.61 12.97
CA GLY A 61 1.62 -3.10 11.88
C GLY A 61 2.77 -4.04 11.52
N VAL A 62 3.57 -4.47 12.51
CA VAL A 62 4.73 -5.35 12.27
C VAL A 62 4.31 -6.75 11.81
N THR A 63 3.18 -7.25 12.31
CA THR A 63 2.62 -8.54 11.86
C THR A 63 2.24 -8.46 10.38
N GLY A 64 1.55 -7.40 9.97
CA GLY A 64 1.21 -7.17 8.56
C GLY A 64 2.45 -7.07 7.66
N VAL A 65 3.48 -6.32 8.10
CA VAL A 65 4.75 -6.23 7.37
C VAL A 65 5.44 -7.59 7.27
N ASN A 66 5.48 -8.37 8.35
CA ASN A 66 6.10 -9.70 8.33
C ASN A 66 5.35 -10.67 7.42
N GLN A 67 4.01 -10.64 7.42
CA GLN A 67 3.20 -11.44 6.49
C GLN A 67 3.49 -11.04 5.04
N PHE A 68 3.50 -9.75 4.74
CA PHE A 68 3.85 -9.24 3.42
C PHE A 68 5.25 -9.69 2.97
N LEU A 69 6.26 -9.59 3.86
CA LEU A 69 7.64 -9.97 3.54
C LEU A 69 7.84 -11.48 3.41
N THR A 70 7.07 -12.29 4.13
CA THR A 70 7.23 -13.75 4.11
C THR A 70 6.84 -14.33 2.76
N GLY A 71 5.71 -13.97 2.21
CA GLY A 71 5.19 -14.55 0.97
C GLY A 71 5.05 -16.08 1.02
N PRO A 72 5.02 -16.75 -0.13
CA PRO A 72 5.01 -16.16 -1.46
C PRO A 72 3.70 -15.40 -1.70
N SER A 73 3.81 -14.19 -2.21
CA SER A 73 2.66 -13.35 -2.53
C SER A 73 2.89 -12.61 -3.85
N ARG A 74 1.82 -12.41 -4.59
CA ARG A 74 1.80 -11.64 -5.84
C ARG A 74 0.85 -10.47 -5.70
N TYR A 75 1.30 -9.29 -6.08
CA TYR A 75 0.50 -8.08 -6.05
C TYR A 75 0.47 -7.45 -7.44
N LEU A 76 -0.72 -7.11 -7.91
CA LEU A 76 -0.86 -6.28 -9.09
C LEU A 76 -0.52 -4.83 -8.69
N VAL A 77 0.47 -4.26 -9.35
CA VAL A 77 0.86 -2.85 -9.17
C VAL A 77 0.24 -2.02 -10.28
N LEU A 78 -0.50 -0.99 -9.91
CA LEU A 78 -1.11 -0.03 -10.81
C LEU A 78 -0.44 1.32 -10.61
N ALA A 79 0.23 1.82 -11.65
CA ALA A 79 0.80 3.16 -11.64
C ALA A 79 -0.19 4.16 -12.24
N SER A 80 -0.55 5.18 -11.45
CA SER A 80 -1.52 6.20 -11.85
C SER A 80 -0.87 7.55 -12.08
N ASN A 81 -1.44 8.28 -13.04
CA ASN A 81 -1.04 9.65 -13.36
C ASN A 81 -2.09 10.65 -12.88
N ASN A 82 -1.72 11.46 -11.88
CA ASN A 82 -2.61 12.48 -11.30
C ASN A 82 -2.96 13.62 -12.26
N ALA A 83 -2.20 13.83 -13.34
CA ALA A 83 -2.55 14.81 -14.37
C ALA A 83 -3.79 14.39 -15.19
N GLU A 84 -4.09 13.08 -15.22
CA GLU A 84 -5.28 12.52 -15.87
C GLU A 84 -6.30 12.10 -14.82
N MET A 85 -7.07 13.06 -14.32
CA MET A 85 -7.97 12.86 -13.18
C MET A 85 -9.01 11.75 -13.38
N ARG A 86 -9.18 10.93 -12.35
CA ARG A 86 -10.26 9.97 -12.12
C ARG A 86 -10.76 10.11 -10.69
N ALA A 87 -11.92 9.56 -10.38
CA ALA A 87 -12.51 9.64 -9.05
C ALA A 87 -11.64 8.96 -7.97
N GLY A 88 -10.90 7.91 -8.33
CA GLY A 88 -10.00 7.18 -7.45
C GLY A 88 -8.52 7.60 -7.60
N SER A 89 -8.18 8.89 -7.68
CA SER A 89 -6.85 9.47 -7.88
C SER A 89 -6.59 9.84 -9.36
N GLY A 90 -5.59 9.25 -10.02
CA GLY A 90 -5.29 9.46 -11.45
C GLY A 90 -5.62 8.24 -12.30
N MET A 91 -5.61 8.39 -13.61
CA MET A 91 -5.79 7.29 -14.54
C MET A 91 -4.67 6.25 -14.35
N TYR A 92 -5.01 4.97 -14.27
CA TYR A 92 -4.01 3.90 -14.28
C TYR A 92 -3.42 3.74 -15.67
N LEU A 93 -2.17 4.14 -15.83
CA LEU A 93 -1.50 4.13 -17.14
C LEU A 93 -0.61 2.91 -17.35
N GLN A 94 -0.17 2.30 -16.27
CA GLN A 94 0.68 1.11 -16.34
C GLN A 94 0.28 0.09 -15.27
N ALA A 95 0.48 -1.19 -15.57
CA ALA A 95 0.23 -2.30 -14.67
C ALA A 95 1.36 -3.34 -14.77
N GLY A 96 1.68 -3.98 -13.66
CA GLY A 96 2.67 -5.06 -13.59
C GLY A 96 2.55 -5.84 -12.29
N GLU A 97 3.30 -6.92 -12.17
CA GLU A 97 3.26 -7.80 -11.00
C GLU A 97 4.46 -7.59 -10.10
N LEU A 98 4.21 -7.41 -8.81
CA LEU A 98 5.20 -7.47 -7.73
C LEU A 98 5.08 -8.82 -7.04
N SER A 99 6.13 -9.63 -7.14
CA SER A 99 6.26 -10.88 -6.38
C SER A 99 7.11 -10.67 -5.14
N VAL A 100 6.64 -11.20 -4.01
CA VAL A 100 7.34 -11.12 -2.71
C VAL A 100 7.55 -12.52 -2.17
N THR A 101 8.80 -12.86 -1.83
CA THR A 101 9.14 -14.16 -1.24
C THR A 101 10.34 -14.03 -0.32
N GLN A 102 10.18 -14.37 0.95
CA GLN A 102 11.26 -14.38 1.95
C GLN A 102 12.08 -13.07 1.98
N GLY A 103 11.40 -11.93 1.96
CA GLY A 103 12.01 -10.60 1.96
C GLY A 103 12.63 -10.17 0.63
N SER A 104 12.53 -10.99 -0.39
CA SER A 104 12.95 -10.66 -1.76
C SER A 104 11.76 -10.12 -2.56
N PHE A 105 12.02 -9.08 -3.35
CA PHE A 105 11.06 -8.46 -4.24
C PHE A 105 11.50 -8.65 -5.68
N SER A 106 10.56 -9.04 -6.54
CA SER A 106 10.74 -9.08 -7.97
C SER A 106 9.58 -8.35 -8.64
N MET A 107 9.88 -7.39 -9.49
CA MET A 107 8.89 -6.62 -10.23
C MET A 107 8.96 -7.00 -11.70
N SER A 108 7.81 -7.33 -12.30
CA SER A 108 7.73 -7.49 -13.74
C SER A 108 7.89 -6.13 -14.44
N GLU A 109 8.15 -6.16 -15.74
CA GLU A 109 8.03 -4.96 -16.56
C GLU A 109 6.59 -4.41 -16.47
N LEU A 110 6.46 -3.11 -16.27
CA LEU A 110 5.17 -2.43 -16.29
C LEU A 110 4.68 -2.28 -17.74
N GLN A 111 3.48 -2.75 -17.99
CA GLN A 111 2.84 -2.69 -19.31
C GLN A 111 1.88 -1.51 -19.41
N PRO A 112 1.86 -0.78 -20.53
CA PRO A 112 0.88 0.28 -20.77
C PRO A 112 -0.55 -0.28 -20.78
N THR A 113 -1.40 0.21 -19.89
CA THR A 113 -2.80 -0.25 -19.76
C THR A 113 -3.63 0.01 -21.03
N ALA A 114 -3.23 1.00 -21.85
CA ALA A 114 -3.84 1.26 -23.15
C ALA A 114 -3.77 0.05 -24.11
N LEU A 115 -2.76 -0.82 -23.94
CA LEU A 115 -2.57 -2.03 -24.74
C LEU A 115 -3.27 -3.26 -24.14
N MET A 116 -3.79 -3.15 -22.91
CA MET A 116 -4.36 -4.26 -22.14
C MET A 116 -5.89 -4.36 -22.23
N LYS A 117 -6.54 -3.56 -23.09
CA LYS A 117 -8.00 -3.59 -23.23
C LYS A 117 -8.50 -5.00 -23.58
N LEU A 118 -9.45 -5.49 -22.80
CA LEU A 118 -10.08 -6.80 -23.02
C LEU A 118 -11.12 -6.75 -24.14
N ARG A 119 -11.23 -7.85 -24.88
CA ARG A 119 -12.26 -7.99 -25.93
C ARG A 119 -13.66 -8.25 -25.36
N SER A 120 -13.72 -8.89 -24.21
CA SER A 120 -14.93 -9.23 -23.45
C SER A 120 -14.78 -8.78 -22.00
N PRO A 121 -15.89 -8.65 -21.23
CA PRO A 121 -15.81 -8.36 -19.80
C PRO A 121 -14.87 -9.29 -19.07
N GLY A 122 -13.93 -8.73 -18.29
CA GLY A 122 -12.99 -9.48 -17.45
C GLY A 122 -13.47 -9.63 -16.01
N THR A 123 -14.52 -8.90 -15.63
CA THR A 123 -15.11 -8.92 -14.29
C THR A 123 -16.61 -8.64 -14.36
N THR A 124 -17.32 -8.93 -13.27
CA THR A 124 -18.69 -8.49 -13.09
C THR A 124 -18.72 -7.19 -12.33
N LEU A 125 -19.36 -6.17 -12.88
CA LEU A 125 -19.50 -4.88 -12.23
C LEU A 125 -20.43 -4.94 -11.03
N ASP A 126 -20.09 -4.23 -9.95
CA ASP A 126 -21.03 -3.96 -8.87
C ASP A 126 -22.22 -3.14 -9.40
N PRO A 127 -23.42 -3.32 -8.83
CA PRO A 127 -24.63 -2.63 -9.32
C PRO A 127 -24.50 -1.11 -9.37
N ASP A 128 -23.82 -0.49 -8.42
CA ASP A 128 -23.59 0.95 -8.36
C ASP A 128 -22.57 1.40 -9.42
N VAL A 129 -21.54 0.60 -9.66
CA VAL A 129 -20.55 0.84 -10.73
C VAL A 129 -21.23 0.71 -12.10
N ALA A 130 -22.02 -0.33 -12.31
CA ALA A 130 -22.75 -0.54 -13.55
C ALA A 130 -23.73 0.60 -13.81
N ALA A 131 -24.50 1.00 -12.81
CA ALA A 131 -25.51 2.07 -12.96
C ALA A 131 -24.90 3.43 -13.35
N LEU A 132 -23.69 3.75 -12.89
CA LEU A 132 -23.07 5.06 -13.06
C LEU A 132 -22.03 5.10 -14.18
N TRP A 133 -21.28 4.01 -14.40
CA TRP A 133 -20.08 4.03 -15.24
C TRP A 133 -19.98 2.90 -16.27
N ASP A 134 -21.03 2.08 -16.50
CA ASP A 134 -21.02 1.00 -17.51
C ASP A 134 -20.65 1.51 -18.92
N TRP A 135 -21.07 2.72 -19.25
CA TRP A 135 -20.74 3.36 -20.52
C TRP A 135 -19.23 3.61 -20.72
N LEU A 136 -18.42 3.63 -19.66
CA LEU A 136 -16.96 3.70 -19.70
C LEU A 136 -16.31 2.34 -19.89
N GLN A 137 -17.08 1.25 -19.83
CA GLN A 137 -16.60 -0.13 -19.94
C GLN A 137 -15.49 -0.46 -18.93
N PRO A 138 -15.63 -0.17 -17.61
CA PRO A 138 -14.59 -0.42 -16.63
C PRO A 138 -14.29 -1.90 -16.41
N ASP A 139 -15.13 -2.80 -16.93
CA ASP A 139 -14.97 -4.26 -16.97
C ASP A 139 -13.99 -4.75 -18.06
N ARG A 140 -13.51 -3.87 -18.93
CA ARG A 140 -12.59 -4.21 -20.03
C ARG A 140 -11.59 -3.12 -20.40
N GLU A 141 -11.84 -1.87 -20.05
CA GLU A 141 -10.93 -0.74 -20.28
C GLU A 141 -10.19 -0.38 -18.99
N TRP A 142 -8.94 -0.79 -18.89
CA TRP A 142 -8.09 -0.62 -17.71
C TRP A 142 -8.00 0.81 -17.19
N ARG A 143 -8.00 1.79 -18.10
CA ARG A 143 -7.91 3.20 -17.75
C ARG A 143 -9.17 3.76 -17.11
N ASN A 144 -10.25 2.98 -17.05
CA ASN A 144 -11.54 3.39 -16.51
C ASN A 144 -11.95 2.61 -15.23
N ILE A 145 -11.17 1.65 -14.78
CA ILE A 145 -11.51 0.86 -13.57
C ILE A 145 -11.61 1.72 -12.29
N ASN A 146 -10.93 2.87 -12.24
CA ASN A 146 -11.02 3.82 -11.14
C ASN A 146 -11.93 5.03 -11.43
N ALA A 147 -12.93 4.87 -12.30
CA ALA A 147 -14.05 5.80 -12.41
C ALA A 147 -14.84 5.87 -11.08
N THR A 148 -14.92 4.77 -10.33
CA THR A 148 -15.43 4.75 -8.96
C THR A 148 -14.39 5.33 -7.99
N PRO A 149 -14.80 6.12 -6.97
CA PRO A 149 -13.91 6.58 -5.90
C PRO A 149 -13.56 5.47 -4.89
N ARG A 150 -14.21 4.30 -4.98
CA ARG A 150 -14.01 3.17 -4.07
C ARG A 150 -12.88 2.28 -4.55
N PHE A 151 -11.75 2.36 -3.88
CA PHE A 151 -10.57 1.57 -4.24
C PHE A 151 -10.80 0.06 -4.15
N ASP A 152 -11.59 -0.41 -3.18
CA ASP A 152 -11.96 -1.81 -3.03
C ASP A 152 -12.64 -2.38 -4.29
N GLN A 153 -13.51 -1.60 -4.94
CA GLN A 153 -14.14 -1.97 -6.21
C GLN A 153 -13.13 -1.95 -7.37
N SER A 154 -12.33 -0.89 -7.47
CA SER A 154 -11.29 -0.77 -8.50
C SER A 154 -10.26 -1.89 -8.41
N ALA A 155 -9.81 -2.22 -7.19
CA ALA A 155 -8.84 -3.27 -6.93
C ALA A 155 -9.38 -4.66 -7.33
N ARG A 156 -10.65 -4.97 -6.97
CA ARG A 156 -11.28 -6.22 -7.38
C ARG A 156 -11.39 -6.32 -8.91
N MET A 157 -11.93 -5.27 -9.57
CA MET A 157 -12.01 -5.24 -11.03
C MET A 157 -10.65 -5.45 -11.68
N ALA A 158 -9.60 -4.79 -11.17
CA ALA A 158 -8.25 -4.92 -11.67
C ALA A 158 -7.70 -6.36 -11.53
N ALA A 159 -7.89 -6.98 -10.36
CA ALA A 159 -7.45 -8.36 -10.11
C ALA A 159 -8.17 -9.37 -11.03
N ASP A 160 -9.48 -9.22 -11.18
CA ASP A 160 -10.28 -10.07 -12.07
C ASP A 160 -9.83 -9.91 -13.53
N MET A 161 -9.66 -8.67 -14.01
CA MET A 161 -9.22 -8.38 -15.37
C MET A 161 -7.79 -8.86 -15.63
N TRP A 162 -6.90 -8.82 -14.61
CA TRP A 162 -5.56 -9.38 -14.68
C TRP A 162 -5.61 -10.89 -14.94
N ALA A 163 -6.40 -11.61 -14.15
CA ALA A 163 -6.61 -13.04 -14.36
C ALA A 163 -7.28 -13.36 -15.71
N ALA A 164 -8.29 -12.55 -16.13
CA ALA A 164 -8.96 -12.70 -17.42
C ALA A 164 -8.02 -12.42 -18.62
N SER A 165 -6.92 -11.69 -18.40
CA SER A 165 -5.87 -11.43 -19.39
C SER A 165 -4.89 -12.63 -19.55
N GLY A 166 -5.07 -13.71 -18.80
CA GLY A 166 -4.25 -14.91 -18.85
C GLY A 166 -3.07 -14.91 -17.87
N HIS A 167 -3.03 -13.98 -16.92
CA HIS A 167 -2.06 -13.96 -15.83
C HIS A 167 -2.54 -14.81 -14.66
N GLU A 168 -1.62 -15.21 -13.80
CA GLU A 168 -1.96 -15.85 -12.53
C GLU A 168 -2.72 -14.90 -11.60
N PRO A 169 -3.67 -15.39 -10.81
CA PRO A 169 -4.36 -14.58 -9.80
C PRO A 169 -3.37 -13.93 -8.82
N VAL A 170 -3.71 -12.73 -8.35
CA VAL A 170 -2.92 -11.96 -7.40
C VAL A 170 -3.56 -11.96 -6.01
N ASP A 171 -2.74 -11.86 -4.97
CA ASP A 171 -3.18 -11.81 -3.57
C ASP A 171 -3.69 -10.42 -3.16
N GLY A 172 -3.38 -9.40 -3.96
CA GLY A 172 -3.82 -8.03 -3.71
C GLY A 172 -3.43 -7.07 -4.82
N VAL A 173 -3.90 -5.83 -4.68
CA VAL A 173 -3.64 -4.75 -5.63
C VAL A 173 -3.02 -3.56 -4.89
N LEU A 174 -1.95 -3.03 -5.43
CA LEU A 174 -1.25 -1.84 -4.95
C LEU A 174 -1.41 -0.75 -6.02
N ALA A 175 -2.01 0.36 -5.65
CA ALA A 175 -2.05 1.54 -6.52
C ALA A 175 -1.06 2.58 -6.01
N MET A 176 -0.26 3.12 -6.92
CA MET A 176 0.70 4.18 -6.61
C MET A 176 0.58 5.29 -7.63
N ASP A 177 0.39 6.50 -7.14
CA ASP A 177 0.46 7.71 -7.94
C ASP A 177 1.82 8.41 -7.79
N VAL A 178 2.03 9.48 -8.55
CA VAL A 178 3.31 10.21 -8.52
C VAL A 178 3.54 10.87 -7.16
N VAL A 179 2.48 11.26 -6.44
CA VAL A 179 2.61 11.83 -5.08
C VAL A 179 3.07 10.75 -4.09
N GLY A 180 2.49 9.56 -4.18
CA GLY A 180 2.92 8.40 -3.37
C GLY A 180 4.37 8.01 -3.68
N LEU A 181 4.76 8.02 -4.96
CA LEU A 181 6.15 7.78 -5.36
C LEU A 181 7.10 8.85 -4.80
N GLN A 182 6.71 10.13 -4.82
CA GLN A 182 7.49 11.21 -4.22
C GLN A 182 7.75 10.95 -2.73
N GLN A 183 6.71 10.56 -1.97
CA GLN A 183 6.85 10.23 -0.54
C GLN A 183 7.79 9.01 -0.33
N LEU A 184 7.70 8.02 -1.21
CA LEU A 184 8.62 6.88 -1.15
C LEU A 184 10.07 7.31 -1.40
N LEU A 185 10.32 8.19 -2.39
CA LEU A 185 11.65 8.72 -2.67
C LEU A 185 12.25 9.54 -1.52
N GLN A 186 11.42 10.20 -0.70
CA GLN A 186 11.89 10.85 0.54
C GLN A 186 12.50 9.85 1.53
N LEU A 187 12.00 8.62 1.55
CA LEU A 187 12.46 7.58 2.47
C LEU A 187 13.65 6.78 1.94
N VAL A 188 13.64 6.47 0.64
CA VAL A 188 14.66 5.58 0.03
C VAL A 188 15.78 6.33 -0.67
N GLY A 189 15.62 7.65 -0.90
CA GLY A 189 16.56 8.47 -1.64
C GLY A 189 16.34 8.46 -3.16
N PRO A 190 17.19 9.19 -3.90
CA PRO A 190 17.09 9.32 -5.35
C PRO A 190 17.38 8.01 -6.08
N VAL A 191 16.76 7.84 -7.25
CA VAL A 191 17.00 6.73 -8.17
C VAL A 191 17.47 7.24 -9.53
N GLN A 192 18.28 6.44 -10.21
CA GLN A 192 18.72 6.72 -11.58
C GLN A 192 17.86 5.91 -12.55
N VAL A 193 17.30 6.58 -13.53
CA VAL A 193 16.48 5.98 -14.61
C VAL A 193 17.19 6.25 -15.92
N ALA A 194 17.41 5.19 -16.71
CA ALA A 194 17.95 5.31 -18.04
C ALA A 194 16.83 5.27 -19.09
N ASP A 195 16.79 6.24 -19.96
CA ASP A 195 15.86 6.26 -21.09
C ASP A 195 16.33 5.31 -22.21
N ALA A 196 15.46 5.08 -23.20
CA ALA A 196 15.73 4.18 -24.31
C ALA A 196 16.96 4.60 -25.16
N ASP A 197 17.31 5.87 -25.16
CA ASP A 197 18.51 6.42 -25.84
C ASP A 197 19.78 6.34 -24.97
N GLY A 198 19.66 5.84 -23.74
CA GLY A 198 20.78 5.72 -22.79
C GLY A 198 21.01 6.96 -21.93
N THR A 199 20.20 8.01 -22.05
CA THR A 199 20.26 9.18 -21.17
C THR A 199 19.85 8.77 -19.76
N VAL A 200 20.69 9.07 -18.75
CA VAL A 200 20.43 8.77 -17.35
C VAL A 200 19.91 10.02 -16.65
N THR A 201 18.69 9.92 -16.14
CA THR A 201 18.03 10.97 -15.34
C THR A 201 17.97 10.54 -13.88
N THR A 202 18.32 11.43 -12.97
CA THR A 202 18.13 11.19 -11.53
C THR A 202 16.74 11.70 -11.11
N ILE A 203 15.93 10.80 -10.59
CA ILE A 203 14.62 11.12 -10.03
C ILE A 203 14.72 11.10 -8.51
N ASP A 204 14.29 12.18 -7.88
CA ASP A 204 14.25 12.36 -6.44
C ASP A 204 12.91 12.95 -5.99
N ALA A 205 12.73 13.13 -4.69
CA ALA A 205 11.49 13.65 -4.12
C ALA A 205 11.17 15.10 -4.57
N ASP A 206 12.19 15.90 -4.92
CA ASP A 206 12.00 17.30 -5.31
C ASP A 206 11.60 17.44 -6.78
N ASN A 207 12.06 16.54 -7.63
CA ASN A 207 11.83 16.62 -9.08
C ASN A 207 10.78 15.60 -9.62
N ALA A 208 10.41 14.56 -8.86
CA ALA A 208 9.53 13.48 -9.31
C ALA A 208 8.22 13.99 -9.94
N LEU A 209 7.54 14.95 -9.29
CA LEU A 209 6.29 15.51 -9.81
C LEU A 209 6.50 16.21 -11.16
N HIS A 210 7.57 17.00 -11.28
CA HIS A 210 7.86 17.73 -12.51
C HIS A 210 8.26 16.76 -13.64
N GLN A 211 9.13 15.80 -13.34
CA GLN A 211 9.63 14.85 -14.34
C GLN A 211 8.55 13.92 -14.85
N LEU A 212 7.71 13.40 -13.94
CA LEU A 212 6.73 12.35 -14.27
C LEU A 212 5.34 12.86 -14.65
N LEU A 213 4.97 14.10 -14.28
CA LEU A 213 3.67 14.67 -14.64
C LEU A 213 3.73 15.68 -15.79
N LEU A 214 4.85 16.38 -15.97
CA LEU A 214 4.94 17.47 -16.93
C LEU A 214 5.84 17.14 -18.12
N GLN A 215 7.05 16.65 -17.90
CA GLN A 215 8.01 16.46 -18.99
C GLN A 215 7.64 15.35 -19.99
N GLN A 216 6.88 14.35 -19.56
CA GLN A 216 6.43 13.29 -20.49
C GLN A 216 5.38 13.76 -21.54
N TYR A 217 4.89 15.00 -21.43
CA TYR A 217 3.92 15.59 -22.36
C TYR A 217 4.50 16.72 -23.21
N ILE A 218 5.77 17.05 -23.05
CA ILE A 218 6.50 18.07 -23.82
C ILE A 218 7.49 17.40 -24.78
#